data_33dbd9786f9b91d30d255a3b63779dee
#
_entry.id   33dbd9786f9b91d30d255a3b63779dee
#
_cell.length_a   1.000
_cell.length_b   1.000
_cell.length_c   1.000
_cell.angle_alpha   90.00
_cell.angle_beta   90.00
_cell.angle_gamma   90.00
#
_symmetry.space_group_name_H-M   'P 1'
#
loop_
_entity.id
_entity.type
_entity.pdbx_description
1 polymer ?
#
loop_
_entity_poly.entity_id
_entity_poly.type
_entity_poly.pdbx_seq_one_letter_code
_entity_poly.pdbx_strand_id
1 'polypeptide(L)'
;VIVTENMFGDILTDEASLLAGSLGLLPSASLGEGRIGLYEPIHGSAPDIAGRGIANPYATILSAALLLRHSLGLEAEAAAIEKAVSDALYAGCFTGDIAVKGQTALNTEQAAEAVLARLV
;
A
#
# COMPACT_ATOMS: atom_id res chain seq x y z
N VAL A 1 2.23 19.65 -6.23
CA VAL A 1 0.85 19.24 -6.61
C VAL A 1 0.79 19.20 -8.13
N ILE A 2 0.28 18.08 -8.67
CA ILE A 2 0.05 17.90 -10.11
C ILE A 2 -1.47 17.88 -10.29
N VAL A 3 -1.99 18.67 -11.22
CA VAL A 3 -3.41 18.70 -11.61
C VAL A 3 -3.50 18.26 -13.06
N THR A 4 -4.29 17.25 -13.34
CA THR A 4 -4.50 16.70 -14.68
C THR A 4 -5.91 16.18 -14.81
N GLU A 5 -6.35 15.93 -16.03
CA GLU A 5 -7.62 15.23 -16.26
C GLU A 5 -7.42 13.71 -16.02
N ASN A 6 -8.52 12.97 -15.83
CA ASN A 6 -8.49 11.61 -15.30
C ASN A 6 -7.58 10.65 -16.11
N MET A 7 -7.77 10.57 -17.41
CA MET A 7 -7.05 9.61 -18.26
C MET A 7 -5.53 9.84 -18.26
N PHE A 8 -5.09 11.11 -18.40
CA PHE A 8 -3.67 11.43 -18.36
C PHE A 8 -3.11 11.36 -16.94
N GLY A 9 -3.95 11.65 -15.94
CA GLY A 9 -3.60 11.47 -14.54
C GLY A 9 -3.26 10.03 -14.23
N ASP A 10 -4.08 9.09 -14.64
CA ASP A 10 -3.87 7.66 -14.44
C ASP A 10 -2.56 7.19 -15.11
N ILE A 11 -2.31 7.60 -16.36
CA ILE A 11 -1.06 7.26 -17.07
C ILE A 11 0.16 7.81 -16.30
N LEU A 12 0.12 9.08 -15.88
CA LEU A 12 1.26 9.70 -15.19
C LEU A 12 1.48 9.13 -13.79
N THR A 13 0.42 8.76 -13.08
CA THR A 13 0.53 8.15 -11.75
C THR A 13 1.02 6.71 -11.83
N ASP A 14 0.64 5.95 -12.84
CA ASP A 14 1.18 4.62 -13.11
C ASP A 14 2.69 4.67 -13.39
N GLU A 15 3.13 5.59 -14.25
CA GLU A 15 4.56 5.81 -14.49
C GLU A 15 5.29 6.25 -13.20
N ALA A 16 4.71 7.15 -12.42
CA ALA A 16 5.29 7.60 -11.15
C ALA A 16 5.35 6.48 -10.10
N SER A 17 4.47 5.48 -10.17
CA SER A 17 4.48 4.34 -9.27
C SER A 17 5.76 3.50 -9.36
N LEU A 18 6.42 3.52 -10.52
CA LEU A 18 7.70 2.83 -10.73
C LEU A 18 8.80 3.41 -9.82
N LEU A 19 8.68 4.65 -9.38
CA LEU A 19 9.62 5.27 -8.43
C LEU A 19 9.55 4.63 -7.04
N ALA A 20 8.38 4.08 -6.67
CA ALA A 20 8.21 3.34 -5.41
C ALA A 20 8.67 1.87 -5.51
N GLY A 21 8.92 1.37 -6.72
CA GLY A 21 9.44 0.03 -6.98
C GLY A 21 8.36 -1.05 -7.14
N SER A 22 7.13 -0.85 -6.70
CA SER A 22 5.99 -1.75 -6.91
C SER A 22 4.66 -1.04 -6.70
N LEU A 23 3.68 -1.36 -7.52
CA LEU A 23 2.26 -0.97 -7.33
C LEU A 23 1.71 -1.50 -5.99
N GLY A 24 2.25 -2.61 -5.48
CA GLY A 24 1.89 -3.20 -4.20
C GLY A 24 2.26 -2.36 -2.98
N LEU A 25 2.95 -1.22 -3.17
CA LEU A 25 3.34 -0.30 -2.10
C LEU A 25 2.53 1.00 -2.09
N LEU A 26 1.66 1.23 -3.07
CA LEU A 26 1.00 2.52 -3.26
C LEU A 26 -0.49 2.48 -2.92
N PRO A 27 -0.90 3.19 -1.85
CA PRO A 27 -2.30 3.43 -1.54
C PRO A 27 -2.86 4.58 -2.38
N SER A 28 -4.16 4.62 -2.54
CA SER A 28 -4.90 5.72 -3.16
C SER A 28 -6.08 6.16 -2.29
N ALA A 29 -6.46 7.42 -2.41
CA ALA A 29 -7.64 7.98 -1.77
C ALA A 29 -8.39 8.90 -2.73
N SER A 30 -9.67 8.63 -2.92
CA SER A 30 -10.61 9.53 -3.60
C SER A 30 -11.45 10.23 -2.54
N LEU A 31 -11.20 11.54 -2.35
CA LEU A 31 -11.82 12.33 -1.30
C LEU A 31 -12.88 13.25 -1.91
N GLY A 32 -14.06 13.29 -1.29
CA GLY A 32 -15.13 14.22 -1.61
C GLY A 32 -15.20 15.39 -0.63
N GLU A 33 -16.29 16.14 -0.70
CA GLU A 33 -16.61 17.15 0.31
C GLU A 33 -17.03 16.45 1.62
N GLY A 34 -16.27 16.63 2.68
CA GLY A 34 -16.53 16.03 3.99
C GLY A 34 -15.61 14.87 4.35
N ARG A 35 -16.12 13.94 5.18
CA ARG A 35 -15.32 12.83 5.73
C ARG A 35 -15.43 11.51 4.98
N ILE A 36 -16.30 11.43 4.00
CA ILE A 36 -16.48 10.20 3.21
C ILE A 36 -15.43 10.16 2.11
N GLY A 37 -14.69 9.07 2.03
CA GLY A 37 -13.69 8.81 0.99
C GLY A 37 -13.71 7.36 0.55
N LEU A 38 -13.16 7.08 -0.62
CA LEU A 38 -12.83 5.74 -1.10
C LEU A 38 -11.32 5.55 -0.97
N TYR A 39 -10.92 4.44 -0.37
CA TYR A 39 -9.52 4.13 -0.08
C TYR A 39 -9.20 2.75 -0.62
N GLU A 40 -8.25 2.67 -1.51
CA GLU A 40 -7.87 1.42 -2.18
C GLU A 40 -6.40 1.44 -2.61
N PRO A 41 -5.77 0.27 -2.81
CA PRO A 41 -4.51 0.19 -3.55
C PRO A 41 -4.71 0.65 -4.98
N ILE A 42 -3.66 1.16 -5.62
CA ILE A 42 -3.72 1.54 -7.05
C ILE A 42 -3.71 0.32 -7.99
N HIS A 43 -3.31 -0.85 -7.51
CA HIS A 43 -3.28 -2.08 -8.29
C HIS A 43 -4.67 -2.73 -8.42
N GLY A 44 -4.87 -3.52 -9.49
CA GLY A 44 -6.10 -4.28 -9.72
C GLY A 44 -6.24 -5.53 -8.83
N SER A 45 -7.26 -6.33 -9.13
CA SER A 45 -7.64 -7.51 -8.34
C SER A 45 -6.78 -8.76 -8.59
N ALA A 46 -5.95 -8.79 -9.65
CA ALA A 46 -5.05 -9.88 -10.01
C ALA A 46 -5.67 -11.30 -9.86
N PRO A 47 -6.74 -11.63 -10.61
CA PRO A 47 -7.50 -12.86 -10.41
C PRO A 47 -6.67 -14.13 -10.66
N ASP A 48 -5.59 -14.04 -11.41
CA ASP A 48 -4.65 -15.12 -11.72
C ASP A 48 -3.85 -15.59 -10.50
N ILE A 49 -3.68 -14.77 -9.49
CA ILE A 49 -2.99 -15.10 -8.23
C ILE A 49 -3.94 -15.21 -7.04
N ALA A 50 -5.24 -15.05 -7.24
CA ALA A 50 -6.24 -15.15 -6.17
C ALA A 50 -6.15 -16.52 -5.47
N GLY A 51 -6.18 -16.52 -4.13
CA GLY A 51 -6.09 -17.72 -3.31
C GLY A 51 -4.68 -18.33 -3.18
N ARG A 52 -3.67 -17.78 -3.85
CA ARG A 52 -2.29 -18.30 -3.78
C ARG A 52 -1.47 -17.75 -2.60
N GLY A 53 -1.99 -16.75 -1.88
CA GLY A 53 -1.33 -16.15 -0.72
C GLY A 53 0.00 -15.46 -1.02
N ILE A 54 0.18 -14.94 -2.25
CA ILE A 54 1.45 -14.34 -2.69
C ILE A 54 1.34 -12.84 -2.98
N ALA A 55 0.15 -12.26 -2.92
CA ALA A 55 -0.07 -10.84 -3.15
C ALA A 55 0.60 -10.00 -2.05
N ASN A 56 1.14 -8.84 -2.44
CA ASN A 56 1.69 -7.86 -1.52
C ASN A 56 0.55 -7.13 -0.77
N PRO A 57 0.47 -7.18 0.58
CA PRO A 57 -0.61 -6.54 1.32
C PRO A 57 -0.32 -5.08 1.71
N TYR A 58 0.89 -4.57 1.48
CA TYR A 58 1.33 -3.28 2.03
C TYR A 58 0.47 -2.10 1.54
N ALA A 59 0.13 -2.06 0.25
CA ALA A 59 -0.72 -0.99 -0.28
C ALA A 59 -2.12 -0.97 0.35
N THR A 60 -2.71 -2.14 0.60
CA THR A 60 -4.00 -2.25 1.29
C THR A 60 -3.92 -1.80 2.75
N ILE A 61 -2.86 -2.17 3.45
CA ILE A 61 -2.60 -1.73 4.83
C ILE A 61 -2.42 -0.20 4.87
N LEU A 62 -1.66 0.37 3.92
CA LEU A 62 -1.48 1.82 3.81
C LEU A 62 -2.78 2.54 3.41
N SER A 63 -3.66 1.91 2.62
CA SER A 63 -4.99 2.46 2.32
C SER A 63 -5.86 2.55 3.58
N ALA A 64 -5.73 1.60 4.51
CA ALA A 64 -6.38 1.70 5.81
C ALA A 64 -5.81 2.87 6.65
N ALA A 65 -4.52 3.14 6.58
CA ALA A 65 -3.92 4.32 7.23
C ALA A 65 -4.49 5.63 6.66
N LEU A 66 -4.67 5.73 5.34
CA LEU A 66 -5.32 6.90 4.71
C LEU A 66 -6.76 7.06 5.17
N LEU A 67 -7.53 5.97 5.32
CA LEU A 67 -8.90 6.00 5.85
C LEU A 67 -8.91 6.55 7.28
N LEU A 68 -8.02 6.06 8.15
CA LEU A 68 -7.89 6.55 9.53
C LEU A 68 -7.61 8.05 9.57
N ARG A 69 -6.68 8.51 8.76
CA ARG A 69 -6.27 9.92 8.67
C ARG A 69 -7.38 10.81 8.16
N HIS A 70 -7.91 10.53 6.97
CA HIS A 70 -8.78 11.46 6.26
C HIS A 70 -10.24 11.35 6.67
N SER A 71 -10.78 10.15 6.86
CA SER A 71 -12.19 9.95 7.23
C SER A 71 -12.42 10.01 8.73
N LEU A 72 -11.53 9.43 9.53
CA LEU A 72 -11.72 9.29 10.97
C LEU A 72 -10.96 10.34 11.80
N GLY A 73 -9.99 11.03 11.23
CA GLY A 73 -9.16 12.03 11.92
C GLY A 73 -8.21 11.43 12.96
N LEU A 74 -7.87 10.14 12.81
CA LEU A 74 -7.01 9.37 13.69
C LEU A 74 -5.56 9.41 13.15
N GLU A 75 -4.92 10.56 13.30
CA GLU A 75 -3.59 10.81 12.74
C GLU A 75 -2.50 9.97 13.39
N ALA A 76 -2.55 9.78 14.72
CA ALA A 76 -1.55 9.00 15.44
C ALA A 76 -1.58 7.52 15.03
N GLU A 77 -2.77 6.96 14.89
CA GLU A 77 -2.98 5.57 14.48
C GLU A 77 -2.56 5.37 13.00
N ALA A 78 -2.88 6.33 12.14
CA ALA A 78 -2.44 6.31 10.75
C ALA A 78 -0.90 6.33 10.65
N ALA A 79 -0.25 7.24 11.38
CA ALA A 79 1.20 7.34 11.40
C ALA A 79 1.87 6.09 11.99
N ALA A 80 1.25 5.43 12.98
CA ALA A 80 1.74 4.18 13.54
C ALA A 80 1.73 3.05 12.49
N ILE A 81 0.66 2.94 11.70
CA ILE A 81 0.58 1.94 10.61
C ILE A 81 1.63 2.22 9.53
N GLU A 82 1.75 3.47 9.07
CA GLU A 82 2.75 3.85 8.07
C GLU A 82 4.18 3.56 8.53
N LYS A 83 4.46 3.87 9.80
CA LYS A 83 5.74 3.55 10.42
C LYS A 83 5.97 2.05 10.48
N ALA A 84 4.99 1.25 10.89
CA ALA A 84 5.12 -0.20 10.98
C ALA A 84 5.40 -0.84 9.60
N VAL A 85 4.74 -0.36 8.53
CA VAL A 85 5.02 -0.79 7.15
C VAL A 85 6.44 -0.41 6.74
N SER A 86 6.85 0.83 7.00
CA SER A 86 8.20 1.32 6.70
C SER A 86 9.26 0.49 7.42
N ASP A 87 9.08 0.24 8.72
CA ASP A 87 10.01 -0.57 9.53
C ASP A 87 10.08 -2.03 9.05
N ALA A 88 8.97 -2.61 8.56
CA ALA A 88 8.95 -3.94 7.97
C ALA A 88 9.78 -3.98 6.68
N LEU A 89 9.63 -2.98 5.80
CA LEU A 89 10.39 -2.86 4.56
C LEU A 89 11.90 -2.65 4.85
N TYR A 90 12.26 -1.79 5.78
CA TYR A 90 13.65 -1.61 6.19
C TYR A 90 14.27 -2.87 6.80
N ALA A 91 13.47 -3.71 7.44
CA ALA A 91 13.91 -5.00 7.95
C ALA A 91 14.00 -6.11 6.88
N GLY A 92 13.71 -5.79 5.61
CA GLY A 92 13.79 -6.74 4.50
C GLY A 92 12.59 -7.69 4.40
N CYS A 93 11.45 -7.35 4.99
CA CYS A 93 10.22 -8.13 4.90
C CYS A 93 9.56 -7.93 3.52
N PHE A 94 10.14 -8.52 2.49
CA PHE A 94 9.74 -8.32 1.10
C PHE A 94 8.85 -9.44 0.58
N THR A 95 7.79 -9.07 -0.12
CA THR A 95 6.97 -9.98 -0.95
C THR A 95 7.62 -10.19 -2.32
N GLY A 96 7.11 -11.15 -3.10
CA GLY A 96 7.75 -11.58 -4.34
C GLY A 96 7.91 -10.51 -5.41
N ASP A 97 7.07 -9.47 -5.40
CA ASP A 97 7.11 -8.33 -6.33
C ASP A 97 8.22 -7.33 -6.05
N ILE A 98 8.69 -7.26 -4.78
CA ILE A 98 9.74 -6.33 -4.34
C ILE A 98 11.03 -7.02 -3.87
N ALA A 99 11.02 -8.34 -3.73
CA ALA A 99 12.21 -9.10 -3.35
C ALA A 99 13.26 -9.08 -4.47
N VAL A 100 14.51 -8.78 -4.12
CA VAL A 100 15.62 -8.85 -5.08
C VAL A 100 16.14 -10.28 -5.22
N LYS A 101 16.80 -10.56 -6.34
CA LYS A 101 17.34 -11.89 -6.64
C LYS A 101 18.22 -12.42 -5.50
N GLY A 102 17.86 -13.57 -4.97
CA GLY A 102 18.57 -14.23 -3.88
C GLY A 102 17.97 -14.00 -2.48
N GLN A 103 16.96 -13.15 -2.36
CA GLN A 103 16.18 -12.99 -1.12
C GLN A 103 15.01 -13.97 -1.09
N THR A 104 14.68 -14.46 0.10
CA THR A 104 13.47 -15.25 0.33
C THR A 104 12.28 -14.29 0.43
N ALA A 105 11.34 -14.42 -0.49
CA ALA A 105 10.11 -13.63 -0.46
C ALA A 105 9.15 -14.15 0.61
N LEU A 106 8.49 -13.23 1.31
CA LEU A 106 7.40 -13.54 2.22
C LEU A 106 6.10 -13.75 1.44
N ASN A 107 5.21 -14.57 1.97
CA ASN A 107 3.85 -14.65 1.52
C ASN A 107 2.99 -13.49 2.10
N THR A 108 1.74 -13.37 1.65
CA THR A 108 0.83 -12.29 2.08
C THR A 108 0.64 -12.25 3.60
N GLU A 109 0.44 -13.42 4.23
CA GLU A 109 0.21 -13.53 5.67
C GLU A 109 1.46 -13.14 6.47
N GLN A 110 2.62 -13.68 6.10
CA GLN A 110 3.90 -13.36 6.74
C GLN A 110 4.24 -11.87 6.63
N ALA A 111 3.95 -11.23 5.49
CA ALA A 111 4.15 -9.80 5.31
C ALA A 111 3.21 -8.97 6.21
N ALA A 112 1.95 -9.37 6.33
CA ALA A 112 0.99 -8.73 7.24
C ALA A 112 1.38 -8.92 8.71
N GLU A 113 1.79 -10.11 9.12
CA GLU A 113 2.30 -10.38 10.47
C GLU A 113 3.54 -9.56 10.80
N ALA A 114 4.44 -9.36 9.83
CA ALA A 114 5.62 -8.52 10.01
C ALA A 114 5.25 -7.06 10.32
N VAL A 115 4.16 -6.53 9.73
CA VAL A 115 3.63 -5.20 10.06
C VAL A 115 3.00 -5.21 11.45
N LEU A 116 2.13 -6.19 11.76
CA LEU A 116 1.46 -6.29 13.05
C LEU A 116 2.44 -6.38 14.22
N ALA A 117 3.55 -7.11 14.05
CA ALA A 117 4.60 -7.21 15.07
C ALA A 117 5.33 -5.88 15.35
N ARG A 118 5.17 -4.88 14.48
CA ARG A 118 5.77 -3.53 14.60
C ARG A 118 4.77 -2.44 14.95
N LEU A 119 3.50 -2.80 14.99
CA LEU A 119 2.43 -1.88 15.37
C LEU A 119 2.38 -1.79 16.90
N VAL A 120 2.98 -0.73 17.45
CA VAL A 120 3.09 -0.48 18.90
C VAL A 120 2.40 0.84 19.24
#